data_6d89f9afade6a4fbb2d720f659406f2c
#
_entry.id   6d89f9afade6a4fbb2d720f659406f2c
#
_cell.length_a   1.000
_cell.length_b   1.000
_cell.length_c   1.000
_cell.angle_alpha   90.00
_cell.angle_beta   90.00
_cell.angle_gamma   90.00
#
_symmetry.space_group_name_H-M   'P 1'
#
loop_
_entity.id
_entity.type
_entity.pdbx_description
1 polymer ?
#
loop_
_entity_poly.entity_id
_entity_poly.type
_entity_poly.pdbx_seq_one_letter_code
_entity_poly.pdbx_strand_id
1 'polypeptide(L)'
;MYEGEEKDDGTPHGQGTYTYSHGDKYIGEYQHGKKHGQGTYIYNYGDKYVGGFKYGLRHGQGTHTVSNGDKYIGDFEYDCRTGKGTYIWANGDKYVGEYVNDKMCGQGKINFSDGDKYVGEFKDGNMHGQGTYTFSFRDKYIGGFKDGLRHGQGTYTFADGSIIKGFFKNNLRLLTET
;
A
#
# COMPACT_ATOMS: atom_id res chain seq x y z
N MET A 1 -2.58 31.40 -4.08
CA MET A 1 -2.20 32.48 -3.11
C MET A 1 -1.30 31.83 -2.08
N TYR A 2 -0.18 32.47 -1.79
CA TYR A 2 0.76 32.04 -0.73
C TYR A 2 0.60 32.97 0.49
N GLU A 3 0.70 32.38 1.67
CA GLU A 3 0.71 33.08 2.97
C GLU A 3 1.73 32.35 3.84
N GLY A 4 2.82 33.02 4.22
CA GLY A 4 3.85 32.39 5.04
C GLY A 4 5.18 33.14 5.03
N GLU A 5 6.21 32.44 5.50
CA GLU A 5 7.56 32.97 5.57
C GLU A 5 8.19 33.00 4.17
N GLU A 6 8.89 34.09 3.87
CA GLU A 6 9.58 34.32 2.60
C GLU A 6 11.02 34.80 2.86
N LYS A 7 11.88 34.58 1.89
CA LYS A 7 13.19 35.23 1.83
C LYS A 7 13.04 36.69 1.37
N ASP A 8 14.13 37.43 1.47
CA ASP A 8 14.17 38.86 1.05
C ASP A 8 13.77 39.07 -0.42
N ASP A 9 13.90 38.04 -1.26
CA ASP A 9 13.50 38.05 -2.67
C ASP A 9 12.04 37.62 -2.92
N GLY A 10 11.23 37.41 -1.85
CA GLY A 10 9.86 36.93 -1.95
C GLY A 10 9.71 35.42 -2.21
N THR A 11 10.81 34.65 -2.19
CA THR A 11 10.75 33.20 -2.39
C THR A 11 10.21 32.50 -1.14
N PRO A 12 9.14 31.65 -1.23
CA PRO A 12 8.63 30.87 -0.12
C PRO A 12 9.72 30.09 0.61
N HIS A 13 9.80 30.25 1.94
CA HIS A 13 10.75 29.60 2.80
C HIS A 13 10.14 29.43 4.21
N GLY A 14 10.61 28.43 5.01
CA GLY A 14 10.03 28.18 6.34
C GLY A 14 8.59 27.69 6.27
N GLN A 15 7.76 28.13 7.18
CA GLN A 15 6.35 27.69 7.26
C GLN A 15 5.45 28.53 6.36
N GLY A 16 4.54 27.86 5.67
CA GLY A 16 3.58 28.57 4.81
C GLY A 16 2.39 27.74 4.38
N THR A 17 1.42 28.46 3.85
CA THR A 17 0.21 27.90 3.24
C THR A 17 0.12 28.36 1.79
N TYR A 18 -0.10 27.44 0.88
CA TYR A 18 -0.39 27.75 -0.52
C TYR A 18 -1.77 27.23 -0.90
N THR A 19 -2.65 28.12 -1.32
CA THR A 19 -3.95 27.78 -1.90
C THR A 19 -3.87 27.92 -3.42
N TYR A 20 -4.06 26.79 -4.11
CA TYR A 20 -4.05 26.72 -5.57
C TYR A 20 -5.38 27.23 -6.16
N SER A 21 -5.35 27.73 -7.37
CA SER A 21 -6.55 28.28 -8.04
C SER A 21 -7.64 27.24 -8.28
N HIS A 22 -7.26 25.95 -8.40
CA HIS A 22 -8.19 24.84 -8.55
C HIS A 22 -8.70 24.27 -7.22
N GLY A 23 -8.32 24.87 -6.07
CA GLY A 23 -8.86 24.55 -4.75
C GLY A 23 -7.99 23.63 -3.88
N ASP A 24 -6.92 23.07 -4.39
CA ASP A 24 -5.96 22.33 -3.56
C ASP A 24 -5.29 23.25 -2.54
N LYS A 25 -4.83 22.69 -1.43
CA LYS A 25 -4.14 23.45 -0.39
C LYS A 25 -2.93 22.68 0.13
N TYR A 26 -1.80 23.37 0.25
CA TYR A 26 -0.64 22.87 0.98
C TYR A 26 -0.39 23.72 2.22
N ILE A 27 -0.09 23.07 3.34
CA ILE A 27 0.28 23.69 4.62
C ILE A 27 1.52 22.98 5.12
N GLY A 28 2.64 23.67 5.27
CA GLY A 28 3.87 23.04 5.74
C GLY A 28 5.13 23.81 5.39
N GLU A 29 6.24 23.11 5.43
CA GLU A 29 7.56 23.69 5.21
C GLU A 29 7.86 23.93 3.74
N TYR A 30 8.57 25.02 3.48
CA TYR A 30 9.09 25.40 2.18
C TYR A 30 10.60 25.57 2.24
N GLN A 31 11.27 25.16 1.19
CA GLN A 31 12.68 25.44 0.95
C GLN A 31 12.90 25.82 -0.51
N HIS A 32 13.46 27.02 -0.72
CA HIS A 32 13.70 27.57 -2.07
C HIS A 32 12.47 27.50 -2.98
N GLY A 33 11.31 27.96 -2.48
CA GLY A 33 10.06 28.01 -3.22
C GLY A 33 9.36 26.67 -3.44
N LYS A 34 9.91 25.55 -2.91
CA LYS A 34 9.35 24.21 -3.06
C LYS A 34 8.90 23.63 -1.73
N LYS A 35 7.82 22.87 -1.75
CA LYS A 35 7.37 22.07 -0.58
C LYS A 35 8.56 21.20 -0.12
N HIS A 36 8.84 21.24 1.19
CA HIS A 36 9.94 20.54 1.81
C HIS A 36 9.57 20.14 3.24
N GLY A 37 10.40 19.32 3.92
CA GLY A 37 10.17 18.95 5.33
C GLY A 37 8.79 18.32 5.55
N GLN A 38 8.11 18.70 6.62
CA GLN A 38 6.79 18.17 6.97
C GLN A 38 5.68 19.08 6.44
N GLY A 39 4.59 18.45 5.96
CA GLY A 39 3.46 19.19 5.47
C GLY A 39 2.19 18.39 5.30
N THR A 40 1.11 19.11 5.04
CA THR A 40 -0.21 18.59 4.71
C THR A 40 -0.61 19.08 3.33
N TYR A 41 -0.93 18.17 2.42
CA TYR A 41 -1.55 18.50 1.14
C TYR A 41 -3.01 18.02 1.15
N ILE A 42 -3.92 18.94 0.85
CA ILE A 42 -5.35 18.68 0.77
C ILE A 42 -5.77 18.91 -0.67
N TYR A 43 -6.25 17.86 -1.30
CA TYR A 43 -6.76 17.88 -2.66
C TYR A 43 -8.21 18.38 -2.67
N ASN A 44 -8.61 19.12 -3.67
CA ASN A 44 -9.95 19.71 -3.78
C ASN A 44 -11.07 18.64 -3.89
N TYR A 45 -10.72 17.43 -4.33
CA TYR A 45 -11.63 16.28 -4.44
C TYR A 45 -11.67 15.41 -3.18
N GLY A 46 -10.99 15.81 -2.08
CA GLY A 46 -11.13 15.21 -0.76
C GLY A 46 -9.99 14.31 -0.30
N ASP A 47 -9.01 13.98 -1.14
CA ASP A 47 -7.80 13.27 -0.71
C ASP A 47 -6.97 14.15 0.23
N LYS A 48 -6.18 13.52 1.09
CA LYS A 48 -5.27 14.20 2.01
C LYS A 48 -3.97 13.43 2.16
N TYR A 49 -2.86 14.15 2.03
CA TYR A 49 -1.55 13.62 2.40
C TYR A 49 -1.00 14.41 3.60
N VAL A 50 -0.45 13.70 4.57
CA VAL A 50 0.28 14.26 5.72
C VAL A 50 1.61 13.53 5.84
N GLY A 51 2.73 14.24 5.74
CA GLY A 51 4.05 13.61 5.81
C GLY A 51 5.16 14.44 5.22
N GLY A 52 6.26 13.78 4.91
CA GLY A 52 7.44 14.39 4.36
C GLY A 52 7.31 14.82 2.91
N PHE A 53 8.00 15.92 2.58
CA PHE A 53 8.17 16.45 1.23
C PHE A 53 9.63 16.73 0.96
N LYS A 54 10.05 16.53 -0.28
CA LYS A 54 11.38 16.88 -0.77
C LYS A 54 11.28 17.36 -2.23
N TYR A 55 11.79 18.56 -2.48
CA TYR A 55 11.75 19.21 -3.80
C TYR A 55 10.35 19.32 -4.42
N GLY A 56 9.31 19.43 -3.58
CA GLY A 56 7.91 19.56 -4.01
C GLY A 56 7.14 18.23 -4.06
N LEU A 57 7.81 17.07 -3.95
CA LEU A 57 7.25 15.72 -4.05
C LEU A 57 7.13 15.07 -2.67
N ARG A 58 6.17 14.16 -2.47
CA ARG A 58 6.05 13.35 -1.25
C ARG A 58 7.31 12.51 -1.10
N HIS A 59 7.87 12.50 0.11
CA HIS A 59 9.13 11.81 0.39
C HIS A 59 9.24 11.47 1.88
N GLY A 60 9.87 10.34 2.23
CA GLY A 60 9.97 9.86 3.61
C GLY A 60 8.65 9.29 4.11
N GLN A 61 8.40 9.32 5.41
CA GLN A 61 7.19 8.78 6.02
C GLN A 61 5.98 9.68 5.76
N GLY A 62 4.84 9.07 5.46
CA GLY A 62 3.60 9.80 5.25
C GLY A 62 2.34 8.96 5.36
N THR A 63 1.24 9.66 5.48
CA THR A 63 -0.12 9.09 5.44
C THR A 63 -0.89 9.72 4.29
N HIS A 64 -1.35 8.91 3.37
CA HIS A 64 -2.27 9.32 2.30
C HIS A 64 -3.65 8.73 2.59
N THR A 65 -4.63 9.60 2.75
CA THR A 65 -6.04 9.22 2.91
C THR A 65 -6.76 9.60 1.62
N VAL A 66 -7.41 8.64 1.00
CA VAL A 66 -8.17 8.81 -0.23
C VAL A 66 -9.63 9.11 0.12
N SER A 67 -10.30 9.90 -0.69
CA SER A 67 -11.69 10.34 -0.47
C SER A 67 -12.70 9.19 -0.42
N ASN A 68 -12.38 8.04 -1.03
CA ASN A 68 -13.19 6.81 -0.94
C ASN A 68 -13.05 6.07 0.40
N GLY A 69 -12.15 6.51 1.30
CA GLY A 69 -11.87 5.88 2.59
C GLY A 69 -10.61 5.01 2.65
N ASP A 70 -9.95 4.76 1.52
CA ASP A 70 -8.68 4.05 1.51
C ASP A 70 -7.58 4.87 2.22
N LYS A 71 -6.62 4.17 2.81
CA LYS A 71 -5.52 4.81 3.53
C LYS A 71 -4.21 4.06 3.34
N TYR A 72 -3.17 4.79 2.98
CA TYR A 72 -1.79 4.29 3.01
C TYR A 72 -0.99 4.98 4.12
N ILE A 73 -0.19 4.22 4.83
CA ILE A 73 0.75 4.71 5.85
C ILE A 73 2.10 4.03 5.58
N GLY A 74 3.14 4.79 5.28
CA GLY A 74 4.44 4.20 4.99
C GLY A 74 5.39 5.14 4.28
N ASP A 75 6.40 4.54 3.65
CA ASP A 75 7.46 5.26 2.96
C ASP A 75 7.01 5.76 1.59
N PHE A 76 7.47 6.96 1.26
CA PHE A 76 7.36 7.57 -0.07
C PHE A 76 8.75 7.97 -0.58
N GLU A 77 8.96 7.79 -1.85
CA GLU A 77 10.13 8.31 -2.56
C GLU A 77 9.69 8.92 -3.89
N TYR A 78 9.86 10.25 -4.03
CA TYR A 78 9.47 11.04 -5.21
C TYR A 78 8.04 10.73 -5.70
N ASP A 79 7.07 10.91 -4.80
CA ASP A 79 5.63 10.64 -4.97
C ASP A 79 5.20 9.17 -5.05
N CYS A 80 6.11 8.21 -5.18
CA CYS A 80 5.80 6.78 -5.22
C CYS A 80 5.87 6.14 -3.83
N ARG A 81 4.95 5.24 -3.52
CA ARG A 81 5.03 4.37 -2.34
C ARG A 81 6.20 3.41 -2.52
N THR A 82 7.03 3.28 -1.49
CA THR A 82 8.22 2.44 -1.50
C THR A 82 8.46 1.84 -0.11
N GLY A 83 9.49 1.02 0.05
CA GLY A 83 9.88 0.48 1.36
C GLY A 83 8.75 -0.25 2.07
N LYS A 84 8.58 -0.03 3.37
CA LYS A 84 7.54 -0.67 4.17
C LYS A 84 6.30 0.21 4.27
N GLY A 85 5.12 -0.42 4.13
CA GLY A 85 3.86 0.31 4.24
C GLY A 85 2.69 -0.54 4.67
N THR A 86 1.66 0.14 5.14
CA THR A 86 0.34 -0.40 5.45
C THR A 86 -0.68 0.24 4.52
N TYR A 87 -1.45 -0.57 3.82
CA TYR A 87 -2.62 -0.11 3.08
C TYR A 87 -3.88 -0.65 3.73
N ILE A 88 -4.84 0.21 3.95
CA ILE A 88 -6.15 -0.12 4.51
C ILE A 88 -7.16 0.30 3.46
N TRP A 89 -7.88 -0.66 2.91
CA TRP A 89 -8.97 -0.42 1.97
C TRP A 89 -10.23 0.02 2.72
N ALA A 90 -11.10 0.75 2.04
CA ALA A 90 -12.37 1.22 2.60
C ALA A 90 -13.30 0.07 3.05
N ASN A 91 -13.16 -1.13 2.44
CA ASN A 91 -13.89 -2.33 2.84
C ASN A 91 -13.36 -3.00 4.12
N GLY A 92 -12.25 -2.48 4.69
CA GLY A 92 -11.62 -3.01 5.90
C GLY A 92 -10.48 -4.00 5.67
N ASP A 93 -10.19 -4.39 4.43
CA ASP A 93 -9.00 -5.18 4.13
C ASP A 93 -7.74 -4.41 4.54
N LYS A 94 -6.69 -5.14 4.93
CA LYS A 94 -5.44 -4.51 5.36
C LYS A 94 -4.23 -5.28 4.85
N TYR A 95 -3.40 -4.62 4.06
CA TYR A 95 -2.07 -5.10 3.70
C TYR A 95 -1.00 -4.48 4.60
N VAL A 96 -0.01 -5.25 4.97
CA VAL A 96 1.24 -4.80 5.60
C VAL A 96 2.39 -5.52 4.91
N GLY A 97 3.30 -4.78 4.31
CA GLY A 97 4.41 -5.37 3.56
C GLY A 97 5.26 -4.36 2.82
N GLU A 98 5.95 -4.84 1.81
CA GLU A 98 6.90 -4.07 1.04
C GLU A 98 6.27 -3.48 -0.23
N TYR A 99 6.78 -2.32 -0.63
CA TYR A 99 6.37 -1.58 -1.83
C TYR A 99 7.58 -1.21 -2.68
N VAL A 100 7.42 -1.29 -3.99
CA VAL A 100 8.32 -0.72 -4.98
C VAL A 100 7.47 -0.08 -6.07
N ASN A 101 7.71 1.22 -6.33
CA ASN A 101 7.00 2.00 -7.36
C ASN A 101 5.48 1.77 -7.31
N ASP A 102 4.87 2.09 -6.15
CA ASP A 102 3.44 1.97 -5.87
C ASP A 102 2.85 0.54 -5.83
N LYS A 103 3.63 -0.50 -6.06
CA LYS A 103 3.16 -1.89 -6.11
C LYS A 103 3.61 -2.67 -4.87
N MET A 104 2.71 -3.47 -4.31
CA MET A 104 3.05 -4.48 -3.29
C MET A 104 4.05 -5.47 -3.88
N CYS A 105 5.12 -5.76 -3.15
CA CYS A 105 6.18 -6.69 -3.57
C CYS A 105 6.79 -7.38 -2.34
N GLY A 106 7.75 -8.29 -2.57
CA GLY A 106 8.48 -8.94 -1.49
C GLY A 106 7.58 -9.68 -0.51
N GLN A 107 7.92 -9.65 0.77
CA GLN A 107 7.13 -10.31 1.81
C GLN A 107 6.03 -9.39 2.34
N GLY A 108 4.84 -9.96 2.51
CA GLY A 108 3.71 -9.20 3.02
C GLY A 108 2.61 -10.06 3.63
N LYS A 109 1.64 -9.37 4.22
CA LYS A 109 0.46 -9.96 4.82
C LYS A 109 -0.79 -9.18 4.44
N ILE A 110 -1.84 -9.88 4.01
CA ILE A 110 -3.20 -9.33 3.93
C ILE A 110 -4.07 -9.97 5.01
N ASN A 111 -4.82 -9.14 5.72
CA ASN A 111 -6.02 -9.57 6.45
C ASN A 111 -7.22 -9.02 5.67
N PHE A 112 -8.06 -9.91 5.21
CA PHE A 112 -9.31 -9.57 4.53
C PHE A 112 -10.42 -9.30 5.54
N SER A 113 -11.36 -8.47 5.18
CA SER A 113 -12.49 -8.07 6.04
C SER A 113 -13.46 -9.23 6.35
N ASP A 114 -13.48 -10.27 5.52
CA ASP A 114 -14.24 -11.50 5.73
C ASP A 114 -13.57 -12.49 6.70
N GLY A 115 -12.38 -12.16 7.19
CA GLY A 115 -11.59 -12.94 8.12
C GLY A 115 -10.53 -13.82 7.50
N ASP A 116 -10.45 -13.90 6.17
CA ASP A 116 -9.37 -14.58 5.47
C ASP A 116 -8.01 -13.88 5.70
N LYS A 117 -6.93 -14.62 5.55
CA LYS A 117 -5.57 -14.09 5.73
C LYS A 117 -4.63 -14.70 4.72
N TYR A 118 -3.76 -13.87 4.16
CA TYR A 118 -2.61 -14.31 3.39
C TYR A 118 -1.30 -13.82 4.02
N VAL A 119 -0.30 -14.67 4.06
CA VAL A 119 1.09 -14.33 4.43
C VAL A 119 2.01 -14.99 3.42
N GLY A 120 2.81 -14.20 2.72
CA GLY A 120 3.69 -14.75 1.69
C GLY A 120 4.27 -13.68 0.78
N GLU A 121 4.72 -14.14 -0.38
CA GLU A 121 5.34 -13.30 -1.39
C GLU A 121 4.30 -12.54 -2.22
N PHE A 122 4.70 -11.33 -2.61
CA PHE A 122 3.94 -10.45 -3.52
C PHE A 122 4.81 -10.06 -4.70
N LYS A 123 4.18 -9.94 -5.85
CA LYS A 123 4.79 -9.43 -7.07
C LYS A 123 3.77 -8.61 -7.85
N ASP A 124 4.17 -7.40 -8.27
CA ASP A 124 3.33 -6.48 -9.06
C ASP A 124 1.92 -6.26 -8.48
N GLY A 125 1.79 -6.24 -7.14
CA GLY A 125 0.54 -6.04 -6.42
C GLY A 125 -0.26 -7.30 -6.13
N ASN A 126 0.17 -8.49 -6.57
CA ASN A 126 -0.56 -9.75 -6.43
C ASN A 126 0.18 -10.73 -5.50
N MET A 127 -0.57 -11.61 -4.82
CA MET A 127 -0.01 -12.79 -4.16
C MET A 127 0.77 -13.61 -5.20
N HIS A 128 2.01 -13.93 -4.91
CA HIS A 128 2.91 -14.63 -5.84
C HIS A 128 3.87 -15.52 -5.04
N GLY A 129 4.68 -16.37 -5.72
CA GLY A 129 5.70 -17.20 -5.07
C GLY A 129 5.11 -18.12 -4.00
N GLN A 130 5.77 -18.23 -2.86
CA GLN A 130 5.32 -19.09 -1.76
C GLN A 130 4.50 -18.31 -0.74
N GLY A 131 3.44 -18.96 -0.24
CA GLY A 131 2.58 -18.30 0.75
C GLY A 131 1.68 -19.27 1.51
N THR A 132 1.06 -18.71 2.53
CA THR A 132 0.03 -19.35 3.35
C THR A 132 -1.25 -18.55 3.25
N TYR A 133 -2.32 -19.17 2.79
CA TYR A 133 -3.66 -18.62 2.84
C TYR A 133 -4.47 -19.36 3.91
N THR A 134 -5.04 -18.62 4.85
CA THR A 134 -5.90 -19.15 5.91
C THR A 134 -7.29 -18.59 5.68
N PHE A 135 -8.25 -19.47 5.47
CA PHE A 135 -9.65 -19.13 5.28
C PHE A 135 -10.32 -18.86 6.63
N SER A 136 -11.32 -18.02 6.65
CA SER A 136 -12.09 -17.65 7.84
C SER A 136 -12.78 -18.88 8.48
N PHE A 137 -13.18 -19.87 7.67
CA PHE A 137 -13.75 -21.14 8.10
C PHE A 137 -12.71 -22.20 8.51
N ARG A 138 -11.45 -21.79 8.75
CA ARG A 138 -10.30 -22.55 9.27
C ARG A 138 -9.58 -23.48 8.29
N ASP A 139 -9.95 -23.54 7.04
CA ASP A 139 -9.14 -24.19 6.02
C ASP A 139 -7.82 -23.45 5.82
N LYS A 140 -6.80 -24.13 5.33
CA LYS A 140 -5.49 -23.54 5.10
C LYS A 140 -4.86 -24.08 3.83
N TYR A 141 -4.31 -23.22 3.01
CA TYR A 141 -3.44 -23.59 1.90
C TYR A 141 -2.03 -23.09 2.14
N ILE A 142 -1.04 -23.95 1.95
CA ILE A 142 0.39 -23.63 1.97
C ILE A 142 0.97 -24.10 0.65
N GLY A 143 1.55 -23.18 -0.12
CA GLY A 143 2.13 -23.53 -1.42
C GLY A 143 2.35 -22.36 -2.34
N GLY A 144 2.46 -22.65 -3.62
CA GLY A 144 2.71 -21.66 -4.65
C GLY A 144 1.48 -20.84 -4.99
N PHE A 145 1.75 -19.57 -5.34
CA PHE A 145 0.79 -18.60 -5.86
C PHE A 145 1.34 -17.98 -7.14
N LYS A 146 0.47 -17.67 -8.06
CA LYS A 146 0.75 -16.90 -9.28
C LYS A 146 -0.42 -16.00 -9.59
N ASP A 147 -0.12 -14.69 -9.69
CA ASP A 147 -1.10 -13.66 -10.04
C ASP A 147 -2.39 -13.73 -9.19
N GLY A 148 -2.21 -13.91 -7.86
CA GLY A 148 -3.29 -14.00 -6.87
C GLY A 148 -3.93 -15.39 -6.72
N LEU A 149 -3.59 -16.37 -7.57
CA LEU A 149 -4.21 -17.69 -7.60
C LEU A 149 -3.25 -18.77 -7.10
N ARG A 150 -3.79 -19.81 -6.43
CA ARG A 150 -2.99 -20.99 -6.04
C ARG A 150 -2.44 -21.66 -7.30
N HIS A 151 -1.13 -21.90 -7.31
CA HIS A 151 -0.42 -22.40 -8.47
C HIS A 151 0.81 -23.21 -8.05
N GLY A 152 1.18 -24.26 -8.80
CA GLY A 152 2.32 -25.11 -8.47
C GLY A 152 2.02 -26.09 -7.34
N GLN A 153 3.05 -26.55 -6.67
CA GLN A 153 2.94 -27.48 -5.54
C GLN A 153 2.29 -26.81 -4.33
N GLY A 154 1.38 -27.53 -3.66
CA GLY A 154 0.74 -27.03 -2.45
C GLY A 154 0.07 -28.10 -1.61
N THR A 155 -0.22 -27.72 -0.38
CA THR A 155 -0.94 -28.50 0.60
C THR A 155 -2.17 -27.73 1.04
N TYR A 156 -3.33 -28.32 0.86
CA TYR A 156 -4.61 -27.83 1.38
C TYR A 156 -5.00 -28.66 2.60
N THR A 157 -5.21 -28.02 3.72
CA THR A 157 -5.68 -28.64 4.98
C THR A 157 -7.07 -28.12 5.27
N PHE A 158 -8.03 -29.01 5.37
CA PHE A 158 -9.40 -28.68 5.74
C PHE A 158 -9.55 -28.45 7.26
N ALA A 159 -10.64 -27.80 7.67
CA ALA A 159 -10.92 -27.53 9.07
C ALA A 159 -11.05 -28.80 9.94
N ASP A 160 -11.45 -29.92 9.34
CA ASP A 160 -11.51 -31.23 9.99
C ASP A 160 -10.14 -31.95 10.12
N GLY A 161 -9.08 -31.33 9.62
CA GLY A 161 -7.71 -31.86 9.63
C GLY A 161 -7.37 -32.75 8.45
N SER A 162 -8.30 -33.04 7.54
CA SER A 162 -7.99 -33.78 6.31
C SER A 162 -7.08 -32.97 5.39
N ILE A 163 -6.24 -33.65 4.61
CA ILE A 163 -5.18 -33.02 3.84
C ILE A 163 -5.22 -33.45 2.37
N ILE A 164 -5.10 -32.49 1.49
CA ILE A 164 -4.86 -32.68 0.06
C ILE A 164 -3.50 -32.08 -0.32
N LYS A 165 -2.61 -32.90 -0.90
CA LYS A 165 -1.37 -32.43 -1.50
C LYS A 165 -1.42 -32.62 -3.01
N GLY A 166 -0.77 -31.75 -3.75
CA GLY A 166 -0.68 -31.89 -5.20
C GLY A 166 -0.30 -30.62 -5.92
N PHE A 167 -0.45 -30.69 -7.23
CA PHE A 167 -0.24 -29.56 -8.13
C PHE A 167 -1.55 -28.76 -8.28
N PHE A 168 -1.44 -27.44 -8.21
CA PHE A 168 -2.54 -26.50 -8.44
C PHE A 168 -2.26 -25.67 -9.69
N LYS A 169 -3.29 -25.38 -10.44
CA LYS A 169 -3.26 -24.45 -11.56
C LYS A 169 -4.51 -23.55 -11.51
N ASN A 170 -4.27 -22.26 -11.30
CA ASN A 170 -5.35 -21.26 -11.22
C ASN A 170 -6.48 -21.69 -10.26
N ASN A 171 -6.12 -21.97 -9.01
CA ASN A 171 -6.98 -22.46 -7.92
C ASN A 171 -7.48 -23.91 -8.06
N LEU A 172 -7.36 -24.55 -9.21
CA LEU A 172 -7.82 -25.93 -9.43
C LEU A 172 -6.69 -26.92 -9.10
N ARG A 173 -7.00 -27.97 -8.35
CA ARG A 173 -6.07 -29.10 -8.16
C ARG A 173 -6.03 -29.92 -9.45
N LEU A 174 -4.84 -30.16 -9.94
CA LEU A 174 -4.65 -31.13 -11.04
C LEU A 174 -4.66 -32.55 -10.47
N LEU A 175 -5.54 -33.38 -11.00
CA LEU A 175 -5.50 -34.81 -10.74
C LEU A 175 -4.34 -35.37 -11.58
N THR A 176 -3.37 -36.00 -10.95
CA THR A 176 -2.40 -36.85 -11.67
C THR A 176 -3.18 -38.08 -12.11
N GLU A 177 -3.30 -38.31 -13.40
CA GLU A 177 -3.70 -39.61 -13.92
C GLU A 177 -2.68 -40.63 -13.39
N THR A 178 -3.16 -41.62 -12.65
CA THR A 178 -2.38 -42.74 -12.16
C THR A 178 -2.13 -43.72 -13.28
#